data_81d5b43290e04039bb5fb5bf8b0912ad
#
_entry.id   81d5b43290e04039bb5fb5bf8b0912ad
#
_cell.length_a   1.000
_cell.length_b   1.000
_cell.length_c   1.000
_cell.angle_alpha   90.00
_cell.angle_beta   90.00
_cell.angle_gamma   90.00
#
_symmetry.space_group_name_H-M   'P 1'
#
loop_
_entity.id
_entity.type
_entity.pdbx_description
1 polymer ?
#
loop_
_entity_poly.entity_id
_entity_poly.type
_entity_poly.pdbx_seq_one_letter_code
_entity_poly.pdbx_strand_id
1 'polypeptide(L)'
;KMTKHIAILRGDGIGPEIVAETVRVLDKLIAQGLDASYEYAPLGGEAYDEYGHPYPEFTQNLCRKADAVLLGAVGSPQYDNLDRPLRPERGLLAIRKDLNLFANLRPAILYPELANASTLKPEIVAGLDILIVRELTGDIYFGEPRGIRVLENGEREGYNTMKYSESEIRRIAHVAFQSAQKRSKKVCSVGKANVLETTELWREIFEEIGKQYPDVELSHMYVDNAAMQLVRAPKQFDVIATGNIFGDILSDEASMLTGSIGMLPSASLDENGKGLYEPSHGSAPDIAGQNKANPLATILSLAMLLRYSLNDEARAQQVENAVQKVLQQGLRTGDIYEEGTKLVSCSEMGDAVLAAL
;
A
#
# COMPACT_ATOMS: atom_id res chain seq x y z
N LYS A 1 -24.68 17.48 -0.81
CA LYS A 1 -23.56 16.53 -0.58
C LYS A 1 -24.13 15.16 -0.30
N MET A 2 -23.61 14.15 -0.97
CA MET A 2 -23.98 12.77 -0.73
C MET A 2 -23.05 12.16 0.32
N THR A 3 -23.64 11.32 1.19
CA THR A 3 -22.86 10.54 2.17
C THR A 3 -21.90 9.63 1.45
N LYS A 4 -20.64 9.58 1.92
CA LYS A 4 -19.65 8.65 1.38
C LYS A 4 -19.78 7.29 2.06
N HIS A 5 -19.69 6.23 1.27
CA HIS A 5 -19.84 4.85 1.74
C HIS A 5 -18.52 4.11 1.68
N ILE A 6 -18.16 3.44 2.79
CA ILE A 6 -16.90 2.72 2.93
C ILE A 6 -17.19 1.24 3.13
N ALA A 7 -16.63 0.38 2.31
CA ALA A 7 -16.63 -1.06 2.53
C ALA A 7 -15.45 -1.43 3.43
N ILE A 8 -15.71 -2.20 4.48
CA ILE A 8 -14.67 -2.61 5.43
C ILE A 8 -14.51 -4.12 5.37
N LEU A 9 -13.31 -4.56 5.00
CA LEU A 9 -12.94 -5.96 4.85
C LEU A 9 -11.89 -6.29 5.91
N ARG A 10 -12.30 -6.98 6.98
CA ARG A 10 -11.37 -7.28 8.09
C ARG A 10 -10.29 -8.26 7.69
N GLY A 11 -10.68 -9.30 6.94
CA GLY A 11 -9.74 -10.31 6.46
C GLY A 11 -9.30 -11.30 7.53
N ASP A 12 -8.02 -11.68 7.47
CA ASP A 12 -7.45 -12.80 8.21
C ASP A 12 -6.40 -12.35 9.23
N GLY A 13 -5.97 -13.29 10.09
CA GLY A 13 -4.89 -13.06 11.02
C GLY A 13 -5.16 -11.89 11.97
N ILE A 14 -4.26 -10.91 11.99
CA ILE A 14 -4.44 -9.70 12.80
C ILE A 14 -5.43 -8.71 12.18
N GLY A 15 -5.93 -8.97 10.96
CA GLY A 15 -6.86 -8.08 10.26
C GLY A 15 -8.03 -7.61 11.12
N PRO A 16 -8.79 -8.53 11.76
CA PRO A 16 -9.92 -8.12 12.60
C PRO A 16 -9.56 -7.16 13.73
N GLU A 17 -8.45 -7.38 14.43
CA GLU A 17 -8.06 -6.53 15.57
C GLU A 17 -7.53 -5.16 15.15
N ILE A 18 -6.74 -5.08 14.09
CA ILE A 18 -6.23 -3.79 13.60
C ILE A 18 -7.34 -2.95 12.95
N VAL A 19 -8.28 -3.59 12.27
CA VAL A 19 -9.44 -2.91 11.68
C VAL A 19 -10.37 -2.42 12.77
N ALA A 20 -10.58 -3.19 13.85
CA ALA A 20 -11.43 -2.76 14.97
C ALA A 20 -10.96 -1.42 15.55
N GLU A 21 -9.64 -1.24 15.75
CA GLU A 21 -9.10 0.03 16.24
C GLU A 21 -9.25 1.15 15.23
N THR A 22 -9.07 0.86 13.96
CA THR A 22 -9.24 1.84 12.88
C THR A 22 -10.71 2.29 12.75
N VAL A 23 -11.67 1.37 12.92
CA VAL A 23 -13.10 1.70 12.89
C VAL A 23 -13.47 2.58 14.09
N ARG A 24 -12.86 2.40 15.26
CA ARG A 24 -13.04 3.31 16.39
C ARG A 24 -12.65 4.74 16.04
N VAL A 25 -11.53 4.91 15.32
CA VAL A 25 -11.11 6.23 14.82
C VAL A 25 -12.12 6.78 13.82
N LEU A 26 -12.57 5.96 12.88
CA LEU A 26 -13.60 6.35 11.89
C LEU A 26 -14.90 6.77 12.58
N ASP A 27 -15.37 6.00 13.57
CA ASP A 27 -16.58 6.32 14.34
C ASP A 27 -16.46 7.68 15.03
N LYS A 28 -15.29 8.00 15.60
CA LYS A 28 -15.08 9.30 16.24
C LYS A 28 -15.11 10.43 15.22
N LEU A 29 -14.52 10.24 14.04
CA LEU A 29 -14.57 11.25 12.98
C LEU A 29 -16.01 11.46 12.48
N ILE A 30 -16.80 10.40 12.37
CA ILE A 30 -18.21 10.50 12.00
C ILE A 30 -18.97 11.29 13.09
N ALA A 31 -18.71 10.99 14.36
CA ALA A 31 -19.33 11.72 15.48
C ALA A 31 -18.94 13.21 15.48
N GLN A 32 -17.76 13.55 14.96
CA GLN A 32 -17.29 14.92 14.82
C GLN A 32 -17.78 15.61 13.54
N GLY A 33 -18.55 14.94 12.69
CA GLY A 33 -19.16 15.55 11.51
C GLY A 33 -18.74 14.99 10.16
N LEU A 34 -17.89 13.96 10.10
CA LEU A 34 -17.59 13.31 8.82
C LEU A 34 -18.87 12.66 8.28
N ASP A 35 -19.29 13.06 7.08
CA ASP A 35 -20.47 12.48 6.42
C ASP A 35 -20.10 11.21 5.68
N ALA A 36 -20.02 10.12 6.43
CA ALA A 36 -19.68 8.80 5.91
C ALA A 36 -20.46 7.71 6.64
N SER A 37 -20.67 6.60 5.96
CA SER A 37 -21.20 5.37 6.53
C SER A 37 -20.32 4.21 6.09
N TYR A 38 -20.43 3.08 6.78
CA TYR A 38 -19.65 1.90 6.42
C TYR A 38 -20.43 0.61 6.63
N GLU A 39 -19.98 -0.42 5.93
CA GLU A 39 -20.56 -1.76 6.04
C GLU A 39 -19.44 -2.78 5.91
N TYR A 40 -19.52 -3.87 6.64
CA TYR A 40 -18.55 -4.97 6.61
C TYR A 40 -18.90 -5.99 5.54
N ALA A 41 -17.86 -6.57 4.93
CA ALA A 41 -17.97 -7.73 4.05
C ALA A 41 -16.74 -8.61 4.20
N PRO A 42 -16.84 -9.93 3.96
CA PRO A 42 -15.69 -10.82 4.08
C PRO A 42 -14.82 -10.81 2.84
N LEU A 43 -13.51 -11.02 3.04
CA LEU A 43 -12.53 -11.22 1.98
C LEU A 43 -11.47 -12.21 2.47
N GLY A 44 -10.88 -12.96 1.54
CA GLY A 44 -9.80 -13.88 1.86
C GLY A 44 -10.28 -15.16 2.53
N GLY A 45 -9.56 -15.60 3.57
CA GLY A 45 -9.89 -16.82 4.30
C GLY A 45 -11.23 -16.74 5.04
N GLU A 46 -11.53 -15.58 5.60
CA GLU A 46 -12.84 -15.31 6.24
C GLU A 46 -13.98 -15.54 5.24
N ALA A 47 -13.83 -15.05 4.02
CA ALA A 47 -14.83 -15.23 2.97
C ALA A 47 -14.92 -16.68 2.50
N TYR A 48 -13.78 -17.35 2.38
CA TYR A 48 -13.75 -18.77 2.02
C TYR A 48 -14.52 -19.61 3.06
N ASP A 49 -14.30 -19.36 4.33
CA ASP A 49 -14.97 -20.11 5.41
C ASP A 49 -16.48 -19.93 5.36
N GLU A 50 -16.96 -18.73 5.04
CA GLU A 50 -18.38 -18.39 5.05
C GLU A 50 -19.06 -18.73 3.72
N TYR A 51 -18.41 -18.48 2.57
CA TYR A 51 -19.02 -18.58 1.24
C TYR A 51 -18.33 -19.56 0.29
N GLY A 52 -17.23 -20.17 0.69
CA GLY A 52 -16.45 -21.06 -0.18
C GLY A 52 -15.65 -20.39 -1.28
N HIS A 53 -15.49 -19.06 -1.22
CA HIS A 53 -14.75 -18.28 -2.20
C HIS A 53 -14.08 -17.07 -1.55
N PRO A 54 -12.85 -16.69 -1.93
CA PRO A 54 -12.16 -15.57 -1.27
C PRO A 54 -12.70 -14.18 -1.62
N TYR A 55 -13.48 -14.06 -2.70
CA TYR A 55 -14.12 -12.80 -3.09
C TYR A 55 -15.56 -13.06 -3.53
N PRO A 56 -16.48 -13.29 -2.59
CA PRO A 56 -17.85 -13.69 -2.91
C PRO A 56 -18.68 -12.55 -3.48
N GLU A 57 -19.79 -12.89 -4.13
CA GLU A 57 -20.68 -11.94 -4.80
C GLU A 57 -21.18 -10.83 -3.87
N PHE A 58 -21.51 -11.16 -2.62
CA PHE A 58 -21.92 -10.17 -1.62
C PHE A 58 -20.86 -9.07 -1.47
N THR A 59 -19.59 -9.47 -1.31
CA THR A 59 -18.46 -8.54 -1.17
C THR A 59 -18.22 -7.76 -2.45
N GLN A 60 -18.31 -8.43 -3.60
CA GLN A 60 -18.17 -7.76 -4.90
C GLN A 60 -19.17 -6.60 -5.05
N ASN A 61 -20.43 -6.88 -4.74
CA ASN A 61 -21.49 -5.88 -4.89
C ASN A 61 -21.29 -4.71 -3.92
N LEU A 62 -20.91 -4.98 -2.70
CA LEU A 62 -20.63 -3.93 -1.70
C LEU A 62 -19.47 -3.05 -2.14
N CYS A 63 -18.36 -3.66 -2.54
CA CYS A 63 -17.15 -2.92 -2.96
C CYS A 63 -17.39 -2.09 -4.22
N ARG A 64 -18.16 -2.60 -5.17
CA ARG A 64 -18.49 -1.87 -6.41
C ARG A 64 -19.31 -0.62 -6.13
N LYS A 65 -20.20 -0.65 -5.15
CA LYS A 65 -21.05 0.49 -4.77
C LYS A 65 -20.34 1.48 -3.84
N ALA A 66 -19.33 1.03 -3.09
CA ALA A 66 -18.65 1.88 -2.13
C ALA A 66 -17.80 2.97 -2.82
N ASP A 67 -17.58 4.06 -2.10
CA ASP A 67 -16.67 5.12 -2.55
C ASP A 67 -15.21 4.77 -2.25
N ALA A 68 -14.98 3.91 -1.24
CA ALA A 68 -13.65 3.45 -0.86
C ALA A 68 -13.76 2.11 -0.12
N VAL A 69 -12.65 1.37 -0.10
CA VAL A 69 -12.54 0.09 0.58
C VAL A 69 -11.38 0.15 1.57
N LEU A 70 -11.64 -0.25 2.80
CA LEU A 70 -10.61 -0.41 3.83
C LEU A 70 -10.41 -1.91 4.09
N LEU A 71 -9.19 -2.39 3.97
CA LEU A 71 -8.85 -3.80 4.13
C LEU A 71 -7.84 -3.96 5.27
N GLY A 72 -8.01 -4.99 6.09
CA GLY A 72 -7.05 -5.35 7.13
C GLY A 72 -5.87 -6.14 6.57
N ALA A 73 -6.04 -7.44 6.43
CA ALA A 73 -5.00 -8.32 5.89
C ALA A 73 -5.63 -9.60 5.36
N VAL A 74 -4.93 -10.33 4.49
CA VAL A 74 -5.41 -11.60 3.97
C VAL A 74 -4.33 -12.66 4.10
N GLY A 75 -4.76 -13.92 4.24
CA GLY A 75 -3.89 -15.06 4.28
C GLY A 75 -3.68 -15.62 5.68
N SER A 76 -3.60 -16.95 5.73
CA SER A 76 -3.24 -17.70 6.92
C SER A 76 -2.76 -19.08 6.48
N PRO A 77 -1.81 -19.71 7.21
CA PRO A 77 -1.29 -21.03 6.87
C PRO A 77 -2.35 -22.13 6.68
N GLN A 78 -3.48 -22.00 7.38
CA GLN A 78 -4.58 -22.99 7.28
C GLN A 78 -5.22 -23.05 5.89
N TYR A 79 -4.98 -22.05 5.02
CA TYR A 79 -5.51 -22.01 3.66
C TYR A 79 -4.48 -22.39 2.59
N ASP A 80 -3.24 -22.69 2.96
CA ASP A 80 -2.14 -22.91 2.01
C ASP A 80 -2.36 -24.12 1.10
N ASN A 81 -3.15 -25.11 1.55
CA ASN A 81 -3.42 -26.33 0.80
C ASN A 81 -4.67 -26.25 -0.10
N LEU A 82 -5.35 -25.11 -0.12
CA LEU A 82 -6.48 -24.92 -1.04
C LEU A 82 -5.99 -24.81 -2.48
N ASP A 83 -6.87 -25.16 -3.42
CA ASP A 83 -6.63 -24.90 -4.84
C ASP A 83 -6.37 -23.40 -5.03
N ARG A 84 -5.45 -23.06 -5.92
CA ARG A 84 -5.01 -21.67 -6.12
C ARG A 84 -6.15 -20.65 -6.23
N PRO A 85 -7.21 -20.90 -7.03
CA PRO A 85 -8.29 -19.93 -7.16
C PRO A 85 -9.05 -19.63 -5.86
N LEU A 86 -8.95 -20.53 -4.88
CA LEU A 86 -9.66 -20.43 -3.59
C LEU A 86 -8.80 -19.87 -2.47
N ARG A 87 -7.51 -19.65 -2.71
CA ARG A 87 -6.60 -19.11 -1.69
C ARG A 87 -6.93 -17.65 -1.37
N PRO A 88 -6.75 -17.21 -0.11
CA PRO A 88 -7.07 -15.83 0.31
C PRO A 88 -6.44 -14.74 -0.56
N GLU A 89 -5.20 -14.90 -0.98
CA GLU A 89 -4.47 -13.92 -1.80
C GLU A 89 -5.13 -13.69 -3.15
N ARG A 90 -5.85 -14.70 -3.67
CA ARG A 90 -6.63 -14.56 -4.91
C ARG A 90 -7.80 -13.60 -4.75
N GLY A 91 -8.34 -13.47 -3.52
CA GLY A 91 -9.35 -12.46 -3.21
C GLY A 91 -8.83 -11.05 -3.42
N LEU A 92 -7.62 -10.78 -2.95
CA LEU A 92 -6.99 -9.47 -3.12
C LEU A 92 -6.69 -9.16 -4.59
N LEU A 93 -6.16 -10.12 -5.34
CA LEU A 93 -5.93 -9.94 -6.77
C LEU A 93 -7.24 -9.73 -7.53
N ALA A 94 -8.28 -10.45 -7.14
CA ALA A 94 -9.60 -10.33 -7.77
C ALA A 94 -10.23 -8.95 -7.54
N ILE A 95 -10.17 -8.41 -6.32
CA ILE A 95 -10.73 -7.09 -6.04
C ILE A 95 -9.95 -5.98 -6.75
N ARG A 96 -8.63 -6.08 -6.84
CA ARG A 96 -7.81 -5.12 -7.59
C ARG A 96 -8.22 -5.08 -9.05
N LYS A 97 -8.46 -6.24 -9.66
CA LYS A 97 -8.91 -6.35 -11.04
C LYS A 97 -10.34 -5.86 -11.20
N ASP A 98 -11.24 -6.29 -10.34
CA ASP A 98 -12.67 -5.94 -10.39
C ASP A 98 -12.90 -4.44 -10.28
N LEU A 99 -12.16 -3.76 -9.42
CA LEU A 99 -12.27 -2.31 -9.22
C LEU A 99 -11.32 -1.50 -10.11
N ASN A 100 -10.58 -2.17 -10.99
CA ASN A 100 -9.63 -1.52 -11.91
C ASN A 100 -8.61 -0.62 -11.20
N LEU A 101 -8.04 -1.14 -10.12
CA LEU A 101 -7.05 -0.43 -9.32
C LEU A 101 -5.69 -0.57 -9.98
N PHE A 102 -5.23 0.48 -10.63
CA PHE A 102 -3.99 0.43 -11.43
C PHE A 102 -2.80 1.12 -10.75
N ALA A 103 -3.04 2.05 -9.83
CA ALA A 103 -1.98 2.84 -9.19
C ALA A 103 -1.85 2.47 -7.72
N ASN A 104 -0.74 1.85 -7.37
CA ASN A 104 -0.42 1.52 -5.97
C ASN A 104 0.53 2.57 -5.41
N LEU A 105 0.11 3.23 -4.33
CA LEU A 105 0.87 4.24 -3.62
C LEU A 105 1.45 3.61 -2.34
N ARG A 106 2.76 3.54 -2.25
CA ARG A 106 3.50 2.94 -1.14
C ARG A 106 4.41 3.99 -0.51
N PRO A 107 3.96 4.73 0.52
CA PRO A 107 4.83 5.66 1.23
C PRO A 107 5.82 4.93 2.13
N ALA A 108 7.05 5.46 2.20
CA ALA A 108 8.08 5.02 3.14
C ALA A 108 8.53 6.26 3.92
N ILE A 109 8.02 6.39 5.13
CA ILE A 109 8.25 7.55 5.99
C ILE A 109 8.90 7.08 7.29
N LEU A 110 9.99 7.75 7.69
CA LEU A 110 10.61 7.52 8.99
C LEU A 110 10.27 8.66 9.93
N TYR A 111 9.44 8.37 10.91
CA TYR A 111 9.10 9.32 11.97
C TYR A 111 10.34 9.60 12.83
N PRO A 112 10.60 10.87 13.20
CA PRO A 112 11.76 11.21 14.04
C PRO A 112 11.82 10.39 15.34
N GLU A 113 10.66 10.11 15.93
CA GLU A 113 10.52 9.34 17.17
C GLU A 113 10.94 7.87 17.01
N LEU A 114 10.99 7.36 15.77
CA LEU A 114 11.35 5.99 15.43
C LEU A 114 12.68 5.90 14.69
N ALA A 115 13.49 6.95 14.68
CA ALA A 115 14.72 7.01 13.90
C ALA A 115 15.71 5.86 14.23
N ASN A 116 15.70 5.40 15.47
CA ASN A 116 16.58 4.29 15.90
C ASN A 116 16.07 2.90 15.48
N ALA A 117 14.84 2.81 14.94
CA ALA A 117 14.29 1.54 14.46
C ALA A 117 14.92 1.08 13.15
N SER A 118 15.47 2.01 12.36
CA SER A 118 16.14 1.67 11.09
C SER A 118 17.46 0.93 11.35
N THR A 119 17.78 -0.01 10.46
CA THR A 119 19.07 -0.69 10.46
C THR A 119 20.18 0.15 9.83
N LEU A 120 19.84 1.24 9.14
CA LEU A 120 20.80 2.18 8.59
C LEU A 120 21.14 3.27 9.61
N LYS A 121 22.25 3.95 9.38
CA LYS A 121 22.67 5.06 10.23
C LYS A 121 21.61 6.16 10.23
N PRO A 122 21.30 6.75 11.42
CA PRO A 122 20.26 7.77 11.52
C PRO A 122 20.42 8.95 10.54
N GLU A 123 21.64 9.40 10.27
CA GLU A 123 21.90 10.50 9.35
C GLU A 123 21.53 10.18 7.90
N ILE A 124 21.47 8.90 7.54
CA ILE A 124 21.07 8.45 6.19
C ILE A 124 19.56 8.50 6.03
N VAL A 125 18.81 8.17 7.08
CA VAL A 125 17.36 7.96 7.01
C VAL A 125 16.53 8.99 7.76
N ALA A 126 17.13 9.84 8.59
CA ALA A 126 16.40 10.84 9.34
C ALA A 126 15.62 11.77 8.41
N GLY A 127 14.31 11.88 8.62
CA GLY A 127 13.43 12.69 7.78
C GLY A 127 13.07 12.06 6.44
N LEU A 128 13.30 10.75 6.29
CA LEU A 128 12.93 10.02 5.08
C LEU A 128 11.43 10.15 4.79
N ASP A 129 11.11 10.50 3.56
CA ASP A 129 9.73 10.57 3.07
C ASP A 129 9.74 10.31 1.55
N ILE A 130 9.57 9.06 1.19
CA ILE A 130 9.53 8.60 -0.20
C ILE A 130 8.13 8.07 -0.50
N LEU A 131 7.60 8.40 -1.68
CA LEU A 131 6.40 7.78 -2.21
C LEU A 131 6.77 6.94 -3.42
N ILE A 132 6.49 5.64 -3.36
CA ILE A 132 6.63 4.76 -4.52
C ILE A 132 5.27 4.61 -5.18
N VAL A 133 5.22 4.97 -6.47
CA VAL A 133 4.04 4.81 -7.32
C VAL A 133 4.30 3.62 -8.23
N ARG A 134 3.60 2.52 -7.95
CA ARG A 134 3.75 1.23 -8.64
C ARG A 134 2.54 0.99 -9.53
N GLU A 135 2.78 0.67 -10.79
CA GLU A 135 1.72 0.21 -11.69
C GLU A 135 1.31 -1.23 -11.33
N LEU A 136 0.01 -1.52 -11.22
CA LEU A 136 -0.48 -2.81 -10.71
C LEU A 136 -1.06 -3.76 -11.77
N THR A 137 -1.32 -3.30 -12.98
CA THR A 137 -2.18 -4.06 -13.91
C THR A 137 -1.44 -4.69 -15.09
N GLY A 138 -0.23 -4.28 -15.35
CA GLY A 138 0.58 -4.77 -16.45
C GLY A 138 1.80 -5.57 -15.99
N ASP A 139 2.83 -5.51 -16.84
CA ASP A 139 4.11 -6.13 -16.56
C ASP A 139 4.10 -7.65 -16.71
N ILE A 140 5.15 -8.25 -16.22
CA ILE A 140 5.40 -9.70 -16.24
C ILE A 140 4.40 -10.49 -15.38
N TYR A 141 3.71 -9.83 -14.45
CA TYR A 141 2.72 -10.45 -13.58
C TYR A 141 1.51 -10.98 -14.36
N PHE A 142 1.16 -10.34 -15.46
CA PHE A 142 -0.07 -10.64 -16.20
C PHE A 142 0.15 -10.90 -17.68
N GLY A 143 1.37 -10.70 -18.19
CA GLY A 143 1.66 -10.86 -19.62
C GLY A 143 1.48 -12.29 -20.12
N GLU A 144 0.94 -12.41 -21.33
CA GLU A 144 0.82 -13.68 -22.04
C GLU A 144 1.69 -13.62 -23.31
N PRO A 145 2.27 -14.73 -23.76
CA PRO A 145 2.21 -16.09 -23.22
C PRO A 145 3.09 -16.27 -21.98
N ARG A 146 2.73 -17.27 -21.16
CA ARG A 146 3.47 -17.59 -19.93
C ARG A 146 3.27 -19.05 -19.54
N GLY A 147 4.25 -19.62 -18.85
CA GLY A 147 4.10 -20.97 -18.35
C GLY A 147 5.41 -21.73 -18.25
N ILE A 148 5.25 -23.04 -18.17
CA ILE A 148 6.36 -24.00 -18.25
C ILE A 148 6.06 -24.94 -19.40
N ARG A 149 6.97 -25.03 -20.37
CA ARG A 149 6.81 -25.88 -21.55
C ARG A 149 7.92 -26.93 -21.62
N VAL A 150 7.63 -28.01 -22.34
CA VAL A 150 8.60 -29.04 -22.61
C VAL A 150 9.15 -28.83 -24.02
N LEU A 151 10.45 -28.69 -24.15
CA LEU A 151 11.15 -28.54 -25.43
C LEU A 151 11.29 -29.85 -26.15
N GLU A 152 11.69 -29.84 -27.44
CA GLU A 152 11.85 -31.04 -28.26
C GLU A 152 12.81 -32.06 -27.65
N ASN A 153 13.85 -31.59 -26.96
CA ASN A 153 14.83 -32.45 -26.29
C ASN A 153 14.35 -33.02 -24.95
N GLY A 154 13.09 -32.72 -24.52
CA GLY A 154 12.53 -33.18 -23.27
C GLY A 154 12.84 -32.29 -22.08
N GLU A 155 13.63 -31.25 -22.26
CA GLU A 155 13.96 -30.27 -21.22
C GLU A 155 12.77 -29.33 -20.98
N ARG A 156 12.56 -28.93 -19.73
CA ARG A 156 11.52 -27.94 -19.37
C ARG A 156 12.07 -26.54 -19.47
N GLU A 157 11.23 -25.60 -19.89
CA GLU A 157 11.56 -24.18 -19.98
C GLU A 157 10.44 -23.35 -19.37
N GLY A 158 10.77 -22.51 -18.37
CA GLY A 158 9.84 -21.55 -17.80
C GLY A 158 9.93 -20.21 -18.54
N TYR A 159 8.82 -19.56 -18.79
CA TYR A 159 8.77 -18.28 -19.51
C TYR A 159 7.62 -17.41 -19.07
N ASN A 160 7.86 -16.10 -19.09
CA ASN A 160 6.87 -15.07 -18.82
C ASN A 160 7.03 -13.95 -19.86
N THR A 161 5.98 -13.17 -20.05
CA THR A 161 6.01 -12.04 -20.95
C THR A 161 5.83 -10.74 -20.18
N MET A 162 6.81 -9.85 -20.31
CA MET A 162 6.75 -8.50 -19.76
C MET A 162 6.24 -7.55 -20.83
N LYS A 163 5.13 -6.86 -20.57
CA LYS A 163 4.61 -5.89 -21.53
C LYS A 163 3.83 -4.78 -20.85
N TYR A 164 3.90 -3.59 -21.47
CA TYR A 164 3.13 -2.41 -21.13
C TYR A 164 2.65 -1.73 -22.41
N SER A 165 1.40 -1.29 -22.41
CA SER A 165 0.88 -0.43 -23.46
C SER A 165 1.10 1.04 -23.12
N GLU A 166 1.07 1.91 -24.13
CA GLU A 166 1.14 3.36 -23.92
C GLU A 166 0.09 3.86 -22.94
N SER A 167 -1.15 3.40 -23.06
CA SER A 167 -2.25 3.85 -22.19
C SER A 167 -2.01 3.49 -20.72
N GLU A 168 -1.48 2.30 -20.48
CA GLU A 168 -1.12 1.89 -19.13
C GLU A 168 -0.03 2.77 -18.52
N ILE A 169 0.99 3.10 -19.31
CA ILE A 169 2.08 3.95 -18.86
C ILE A 169 1.61 5.39 -18.68
N ARG A 170 0.80 5.92 -19.59
CA ARG A 170 0.29 7.30 -19.50
C ARG A 170 -0.49 7.55 -18.23
N ARG A 171 -1.39 6.63 -17.89
CA ARG A 171 -2.22 6.82 -16.69
C ARG A 171 -1.42 6.78 -15.40
N ILE A 172 -0.43 5.90 -15.29
CA ILE A 172 0.41 5.86 -14.09
C ILE A 172 1.36 7.07 -14.03
N ALA A 173 1.82 7.55 -15.18
CA ALA A 173 2.65 8.74 -15.24
C ALA A 173 1.92 9.96 -14.68
N HIS A 174 0.66 10.16 -15.04
CA HIS A 174 -0.15 11.26 -14.50
C HIS A 174 -0.28 11.15 -12.98
N VAL A 175 -0.52 9.96 -12.46
CA VAL A 175 -0.58 9.74 -10.99
C VAL A 175 0.74 10.14 -10.33
N ALA A 176 1.87 9.74 -10.91
CA ALA A 176 3.18 10.05 -10.36
C ALA A 176 3.45 11.56 -10.34
N PHE A 177 3.21 12.25 -11.44
CA PHE A 177 3.44 13.70 -11.53
C PHE A 177 2.48 14.48 -10.64
N GLN A 178 1.20 14.12 -10.59
CA GLN A 178 0.22 14.77 -9.70
C GLN A 178 0.55 14.55 -8.24
N SER A 179 1.02 13.36 -7.88
CA SER A 179 1.49 13.08 -6.52
C SER A 179 2.69 13.96 -6.16
N ALA A 180 3.64 14.10 -7.07
CA ALA A 180 4.83 14.93 -6.85
C ALA A 180 4.49 16.42 -6.69
N GLN A 181 3.47 16.91 -7.40
CA GLN A 181 3.02 18.31 -7.27
C GLN A 181 2.60 18.67 -5.84
N LYS A 182 2.09 17.70 -5.10
CA LYS A 182 1.67 17.86 -3.70
C LYS A 182 2.80 17.60 -2.70
N ARG A 183 4.00 17.29 -3.18
CA ARG A 183 5.18 16.94 -2.40
C ARG A 183 6.35 17.83 -2.80
N SER A 184 7.54 17.26 -2.95
CA SER A 184 8.76 18.02 -3.27
C SER A 184 9.02 18.19 -4.77
N LYS A 185 8.03 17.85 -5.60
CA LYS A 185 8.03 18.10 -7.05
C LYS A 185 9.15 17.44 -7.82
N LYS A 186 9.49 16.20 -7.45
CA LYS A 186 10.47 15.38 -8.15
C LYS A 186 9.89 14.00 -8.42
N VAL A 187 10.03 13.54 -9.67
CA VAL A 187 9.72 12.16 -10.08
C VAL A 187 10.99 11.51 -10.60
N CYS A 188 11.31 10.34 -10.04
CA CYS A 188 12.34 9.47 -10.58
C CYS A 188 11.65 8.27 -11.25
N SER A 189 11.71 8.18 -12.55
CA SER A 189 11.19 7.07 -13.34
C SER A 189 12.21 5.94 -13.32
N VAL A 190 11.82 4.75 -12.86
CA VAL A 190 12.72 3.62 -12.69
C VAL A 190 12.35 2.50 -13.66
N GLY A 191 13.35 2.00 -14.37
CA GLY A 191 13.20 0.92 -15.31
C GLY A 191 14.54 0.22 -15.59
N LYS A 192 14.63 -0.42 -16.73
CA LYS A 192 15.86 -1.09 -17.17
C LYS A 192 16.01 -0.88 -18.69
N ALA A 193 15.96 0.38 -19.11
CA ALA A 193 15.86 0.78 -20.52
C ALA A 193 17.11 0.42 -21.35
N ASN A 194 18.23 0.16 -20.69
CA ASN A 194 19.44 -0.33 -21.37
C ASN A 194 19.32 -1.80 -21.80
N VAL A 195 18.30 -2.53 -21.33
CA VAL A 195 18.11 -3.95 -21.61
C VAL A 195 16.68 -4.28 -22.09
N LEU A 196 15.65 -3.62 -21.52
CA LEU A 196 14.25 -3.98 -21.71
C LEU A 196 13.49 -2.91 -22.51
N GLU A 197 12.96 -3.31 -23.65
CA GLU A 197 12.17 -2.43 -24.53
C GLU A 197 10.91 -1.91 -23.84
N THR A 198 10.28 -2.71 -22.98
CA THR A 198 9.12 -2.24 -22.19
C THR A 198 9.44 -1.01 -21.37
N THR A 199 10.61 -0.96 -20.76
CA THR A 199 11.01 0.18 -19.94
C THR A 199 11.62 1.30 -20.76
N GLU A 200 12.08 1.03 -21.98
CA GLU A 200 12.43 2.06 -22.96
C GLU A 200 11.19 2.86 -23.34
N LEU A 201 10.07 2.19 -23.66
CA LEU A 201 8.77 2.83 -23.91
C LEU A 201 8.29 3.60 -22.68
N TRP A 202 8.40 3.01 -21.49
CA TRP A 202 8.09 3.66 -20.22
C TRP A 202 8.79 5.01 -20.08
N ARG A 203 10.08 5.02 -20.33
CA ARG A 203 10.91 6.23 -20.25
C ARG A 203 10.43 7.29 -21.24
N GLU A 204 10.17 6.91 -22.49
CA GLU A 204 9.68 7.83 -23.52
C GLU A 204 8.35 8.47 -23.13
N ILE A 205 7.41 7.68 -22.62
CA ILE A 205 6.09 8.17 -22.23
C ILE A 205 6.19 9.09 -21.01
N PHE A 206 7.03 8.75 -20.04
CA PHE A 206 7.27 9.64 -18.90
C PHE A 206 7.84 10.98 -19.32
N GLU A 207 8.76 11.00 -20.28
CA GLU A 207 9.29 12.26 -20.82
C GLU A 207 8.20 13.07 -21.53
N GLU A 208 7.36 12.41 -22.32
CA GLU A 208 6.24 13.04 -23.00
C GLU A 208 5.24 13.66 -22.01
N ILE A 209 4.77 12.87 -21.05
CA ILE A 209 3.80 13.33 -20.05
C ILE A 209 4.42 14.39 -19.14
N GLY A 210 5.70 14.28 -18.81
CA GLY A 210 6.41 15.26 -17.99
C GLY A 210 6.35 16.67 -18.52
N LYS A 211 6.22 16.85 -19.83
CA LYS A 211 6.06 18.18 -20.45
C LYS A 211 4.78 18.89 -20.02
N GLN A 212 3.76 18.15 -19.58
CA GLN A 212 2.52 18.70 -19.03
C GLN A 212 2.66 19.15 -17.57
N TYR A 213 3.77 18.84 -16.94
CA TYR A 213 4.05 19.15 -15.53
C TYR A 213 5.40 19.89 -15.40
N PRO A 214 5.49 21.13 -15.95
CA PRO A 214 6.77 21.83 -16.00
C PRO A 214 7.31 22.20 -14.62
N ASP A 215 6.47 22.18 -13.60
CA ASP A 215 6.85 22.42 -12.21
C ASP A 215 7.45 21.19 -11.51
N VAL A 216 7.46 20.04 -12.16
CA VAL A 216 7.99 18.79 -11.59
C VAL A 216 9.28 18.39 -12.33
N GLU A 217 10.35 18.16 -11.57
CA GLU A 217 11.60 17.65 -12.09
C GLU A 217 11.49 16.16 -12.38
N LEU A 218 11.80 15.74 -13.60
CA LEU A 218 11.84 14.33 -13.99
C LEU A 218 13.27 13.86 -14.14
N SER A 219 13.60 12.76 -13.52
CA SER A 219 14.84 12.03 -13.73
C SER A 219 14.53 10.56 -14.01
N HIS A 220 15.51 9.84 -14.53
CA HIS A 220 15.41 8.41 -14.79
C HIS A 220 16.55 7.69 -14.09
N MET A 221 16.28 6.45 -13.66
CA MET A 221 17.29 5.63 -13.02
C MET A 221 17.05 4.16 -13.39
N TYR A 222 18.12 3.42 -13.63
CA TYR A 222 17.99 1.97 -13.78
C TYR A 222 17.69 1.35 -12.44
N VAL A 223 16.88 0.29 -12.43
CA VAL A 223 16.38 -0.32 -11.20
C VAL A 223 17.48 -0.81 -10.27
N ASP A 224 18.57 -1.34 -10.83
CA ASP A 224 19.71 -1.79 -10.03
C ASP A 224 20.40 -0.62 -9.33
N ASN A 225 20.54 0.52 -10.01
CA ASN A 225 21.06 1.73 -9.37
C ASN A 225 20.06 2.29 -8.35
N ALA A 226 18.77 2.26 -8.64
CA ALA A 226 17.75 2.70 -7.68
C ALA A 226 17.83 1.87 -6.38
N ALA A 227 18.01 0.55 -6.50
CA ALA A 227 18.19 -0.32 -5.35
C ALA A 227 19.44 0.07 -4.53
N MET A 228 20.55 0.37 -5.19
CA MET A 228 21.75 0.83 -4.50
C MET A 228 21.55 2.19 -3.84
N GLN A 229 20.91 3.13 -4.53
CA GLN A 229 20.71 4.49 -4.02
C GLN A 229 19.72 4.54 -2.85
N LEU A 230 18.75 3.65 -2.81
CA LEU A 230 17.85 3.52 -1.65
C LEU A 230 18.62 3.21 -0.37
N VAL A 231 19.67 2.43 -0.45
CA VAL A 231 20.52 2.11 0.71
C VAL A 231 21.53 3.23 0.97
N ARG A 232 22.11 3.79 -0.09
CA ARG A 232 23.20 4.76 0.01
C ARG A 232 22.74 6.18 0.34
N ALA A 233 21.70 6.65 -0.35
CA ALA A 233 21.24 8.03 -0.26
C ALA A 233 19.73 8.11 -0.54
N PRO A 234 18.90 7.52 0.32
CA PRO A 234 17.44 7.44 0.08
C PRO A 234 16.75 8.80 0.08
N LYS A 235 17.29 9.80 0.77
CA LYS A 235 16.67 11.13 0.85
C LYS A 235 16.75 11.94 -0.44
N GLN A 236 17.46 11.45 -1.46
CA GLN A 236 17.43 12.07 -2.78
C GLN A 236 16.10 11.88 -3.49
N PHE A 237 15.32 10.87 -3.09
CA PHE A 237 14.05 10.53 -3.72
C PHE A 237 12.87 11.27 -3.09
N ASP A 238 11.93 11.70 -3.93
CA ASP A 238 10.60 12.18 -3.54
C ASP A 238 9.57 11.16 -4.01
N VAL A 239 9.27 11.12 -5.31
CA VAL A 239 8.40 10.11 -5.91
C VAL A 239 9.24 9.20 -6.80
N ILE A 240 9.12 7.89 -6.59
CA ILE A 240 9.67 6.87 -7.49
C ILE A 240 8.49 6.27 -8.24
N ALA A 241 8.52 6.32 -9.57
CA ALA A 241 7.49 5.73 -10.42
C ALA A 241 8.06 4.56 -11.18
N THR A 242 7.41 3.40 -11.11
CA THR A 242 7.96 2.19 -11.70
C THR A 242 6.86 1.16 -11.99
N GLY A 243 7.22 0.14 -12.77
CA GLY A 243 6.34 -0.95 -13.14
C GLY A 243 6.03 -1.89 -11.98
N ASN A 244 5.28 -2.91 -12.29
CA ASN A 244 4.71 -3.81 -11.29
C ASN A 244 5.78 -4.56 -10.50
N ILE A 245 6.63 -5.32 -11.17
CA ILE A 245 7.64 -6.14 -10.47
C ILE A 245 8.71 -5.28 -9.78
N PHE A 246 9.24 -4.27 -10.45
CA PHE A 246 10.25 -3.40 -9.83
C PHE A 246 9.65 -2.63 -8.65
N GLY A 247 8.40 -2.19 -8.77
CA GLY A 247 7.71 -1.51 -7.69
C GLY A 247 7.48 -2.39 -6.47
N ASP A 248 7.16 -3.65 -6.69
CA ASP A 248 7.01 -4.65 -5.62
C ASP A 248 8.31 -4.79 -4.83
N ILE A 249 9.42 -4.95 -5.53
CA ILE A 249 10.73 -5.13 -4.92
C ILE A 249 11.22 -3.86 -4.22
N LEU A 250 11.15 -2.72 -4.90
CA LEU A 250 11.66 -1.45 -4.37
C LEU A 250 10.82 -0.94 -3.18
N SER A 251 9.51 -1.18 -3.20
CA SER A 251 8.66 -0.74 -2.07
C SER A 251 8.96 -1.52 -0.80
N ASP A 252 9.23 -2.83 -0.91
CA ASP A 252 9.63 -3.64 0.24
C ASP A 252 11.02 -3.25 0.75
N GLU A 253 11.95 -2.99 -0.15
CA GLU A 253 13.27 -2.47 0.22
C GLU A 253 13.15 -1.13 0.96
N ALA A 254 12.37 -0.20 0.41
CA ALA A 254 12.14 1.10 1.03
C ALA A 254 11.50 0.98 2.42
N SER A 255 10.60 0.02 2.60
CA SER A 255 9.96 -0.21 3.90
C SER A 255 10.97 -0.59 4.97
N MET A 256 12.00 -1.33 4.61
CA MET A 256 13.05 -1.73 5.56
C MET A 256 13.91 -0.56 6.03
N LEU A 257 13.98 0.51 5.24
CA LEU A 257 14.70 1.74 5.64
C LEU A 257 14.05 2.41 6.84
N THR A 258 12.74 2.22 7.02
CA THR A 258 11.97 2.82 8.12
C THR A 258 12.05 2.01 9.41
N GLY A 259 12.56 0.79 9.36
CA GLY A 259 12.71 -0.09 10.52
C GLY A 259 11.43 -0.78 10.98
N SER A 260 10.25 -0.34 10.55
CA SER A 260 8.99 -1.02 10.88
C SER A 260 7.95 -0.88 9.79
N ILE A 261 7.63 -2.01 9.16
CA ILE A 261 6.52 -2.12 8.21
C ILE A 261 5.17 -1.89 8.91
N GLY A 262 5.09 -2.07 10.23
CA GLY A 262 3.90 -1.82 11.05
C GLY A 262 3.43 -0.37 11.08
N MET A 263 4.23 0.55 10.53
CA MET A 263 3.91 1.97 10.42
C MET A 263 3.49 2.39 9.01
N LEU A 264 3.51 1.50 8.03
CA LEU A 264 3.38 1.88 6.63
C LEU A 264 2.00 1.53 6.05
N PRO A 265 1.24 2.55 5.62
CA PRO A 265 -0.02 2.36 4.90
C PRO A 265 0.23 2.09 3.43
N SER A 266 -0.82 1.74 2.71
CA SER A 266 -0.82 1.75 1.25
C SER A 266 -2.19 2.07 0.68
N ALA A 267 -2.20 2.51 -0.58
CA ALA A 267 -3.41 2.79 -1.33
C ALA A 267 -3.28 2.18 -2.72
N SER A 268 -4.39 1.66 -3.24
CA SER A 268 -4.48 1.24 -4.64
C SER A 268 -5.68 1.96 -5.25
N LEU A 269 -5.46 2.76 -6.29
CA LEU A 269 -6.43 3.72 -6.81
C LEU A 269 -6.88 3.37 -8.22
N ASP A 270 -8.14 3.69 -8.53
CA ASP A 270 -8.65 3.72 -9.89
C ASP A 270 -8.49 5.12 -10.51
N GLU A 271 -9.03 5.29 -11.73
CA GLU A 271 -8.93 6.56 -12.45
C GLU A 271 -9.75 7.70 -11.81
N ASN A 272 -10.74 7.37 -10.99
CA ASN A 272 -11.70 8.32 -10.43
C ASN A 272 -11.45 8.65 -8.95
N GLY A 273 -10.35 8.17 -8.39
CA GLY A 273 -10.03 8.40 -6.99
C GLY A 273 -10.64 7.41 -6.02
N LYS A 274 -11.37 6.40 -6.50
CA LYS A 274 -11.80 5.27 -5.67
C LYS A 274 -10.59 4.40 -5.37
N GLY A 275 -10.50 3.89 -4.15
CA GLY A 275 -9.34 3.13 -3.76
C GLY A 275 -9.60 2.04 -2.76
N LEU A 276 -8.61 1.14 -2.68
CA LEU A 276 -8.47 0.13 -1.66
C LEU A 276 -7.29 0.53 -0.78
N TYR A 277 -7.52 0.61 0.52
CA TYR A 277 -6.55 1.09 1.50
C TYR A 277 -6.25 -0.02 2.50
N GLU A 278 -4.98 -0.34 2.66
CA GLU A 278 -4.53 -1.46 3.49
C GLU A 278 -3.13 -1.21 4.03
N PRO A 279 -2.78 -1.79 5.20
CA PRO A 279 -1.40 -1.70 5.67
C PRO A 279 -0.47 -2.48 4.74
N SER A 280 0.80 -2.09 4.69
CA SER A 280 1.81 -2.78 3.89
C SER A 280 2.23 -4.12 4.49
N HIS A 281 2.04 -4.31 5.80
CA HIS A 281 2.36 -5.56 6.48
C HIS A 281 1.34 -6.66 6.19
N GLY A 282 1.70 -7.90 6.49
CA GLY A 282 0.85 -9.07 6.30
C GLY A 282 -0.09 -9.33 7.49
N SER A 283 -0.66 -10.53 7.49
CA SER A 283 -1.67 -10.96 8.46
C SER A 283 -1.11 -11.40 9.82
N ALA A 284 0.20 -11.61 9.94
CA ALA A 284 0.90 -12.01 11.18
C ALA A 284 0.11 -13.06 11.99
N PRO A 285 -0.17 -14.23 11.42
CA PRO A 285 -1.05 -15.22 12.07
C PRO A 285 -0.53 -15.73 13.40
N ASP A 286 0.77 -15.63 13.64
CA ASP A 286 1.44 -16.06 14.89
C ASP A 286 1.02 -15.22 16.10
N ILE A 287 0.65 -13.95 15.92
CA ILE A 287 0.21 -13.07 17.01
C ILE A 287 -1.28 -12.73 16.94
N ALA A 288 -2.01 -13.31 16.00
CA ALA A 288 -3.44 -13.04 15.84
C ALA A 288 -4.23 -13.36 17.11
N GLY A 289 -5.13 -12.47 17.51
CA GLY A 289 -5.98 -12.65 18.68
C GLY A 289 -5.31 -12.38 20.02
N GLN A 290 -4.05 -11.94 20.03
CA GLN A 290 -3.27 -11.72 21.26
C GLN A 290 -3.23 -10.24 21.71
N ASN A 291 -3.91 -9.36 20.98
CA ASN A 291 -3.90 -7.91 21.28
C ASN A 291 -2.49 -7.31 21.30
N LYS A 292 -1.62 -7.80 20.43
CA LYS A 292 -0.21 -7.35 20.33
C LYS A 292 0.09 -6.58 19.05
N ALA A 293 -0.78 -6.67 18.05
CA ALA A 293 -0.54 -6.08 16.74
C ALA A 293 -0.48 -4.55 16.82
N ASN A 294 0.28 -3.97 15.90
CA ASN A 294 0.36 -2.52 15.74
C ASN A 294 -0.78 -2.07 14.79
N PRO A 295 -1.76 -1.28 15.25
CA PRO A 295 -2.85 -0.83 14.39
C PRO A 295 -2.52 0.44 13.60
N LEU A 296 -1.34 1.04 13.81
CA LEU A 296 -1.03 2.37 13.26
C LEU A 296 -0.97 2.40 11.74
N ALA A 297 -0.45 1.35 11.09
CA ALA A 297 -0.44 1.30 9.62
C ALA A 297 -1.85 1.31 9.03
N THR A 298 -2.79 0.62 9.64
CA THR A 298 -4.19 0.61 9.19
C THR A 298 -4.87 1.96 9.47
N ILE A 299 -4.59 2.55 10.62
CA ILE A 299 -5.09 3.91 10.95
C ILE A 299 -4.54 4.92 9.94
N LEU A 300 -3.27 4.82 9.57
CA LEU A 300 -2.66 5.68 8.54
C LEU A 300 -3.23 5.37 7.15
N SER A 301 -3.65 4.13 6.90
CA SER A 301 -4.37 3.78 5.67
C SER A 301 -5.74 4.46 5.61
N LEU A 302 -6.42 4.60 6.74
CA LEU A 302 -7.63 5.42 6.83
C LEU A 302 -7.33 6.88 6.50
N ALA A 303 -6.21 7.42 6.94
CA ALA A 303 -5.81 8.79 6.59
C ALA A 303 -5.66 8.93 5.07
N MET A 304 -5.05 7.96 4.39
CA MET A 304 -4.96 7.97 2.93
C MET A 304 -6.34 7.87 2.28
N LEU A 305 -7.24 7.04 2.81
CA LEU A 305 -8.61 6.94 2.34
C LEU A 305 -9.33 8.28 2.40
N LEU A 306 -9.20 8.98 3.51
CA LEU A 306 -9.78 10.32 3.69
C LEU A 306 -9.22 11.31 2.66
N ARG A 307 -7.91 11.27 2.43
CA ARG A 307 -7.24 12.19 1.52
C ARG A 307 -7.59 11.93 0.06
N TYR A 308 -7.43 10.69 -0.39
CA TYR A 308 -7.53 10.37 -1.81
C TYR A 308 -8.95 10.05 -2.29
N SER A 309 -9.74 9.31 -1.51
CA SER A 309 -11.09 8.93 -1.93
C SER A 309 -12.17 9.89 -1.46
N LEU A 310 -12.02 10.49 -0.28
CA LEU A 310 -13.02 11.39 0.28
C LEU A 310 -12.67 12.87 0.08
N ASN A 311 -11.49 13.18 -0.45
CA ASN A 311 -11.01 14.55 -0.63
C ASN A 311 -11.06 15.38 0.65
N ASP A 312 -10.78 14.76 1.78
CA ASP A 312 -10.84 15.39 3.11
C ASP A 312 -9.43 15.51 3.70
N GLU A 313 -8.68 16.47 3.20
CA GLU A 313 -7.29 16.70 3.64
C GLU A 313 -7.23 17.04 5.12
N ALA A 314 -8.19 17.83 5.62
CA ALA A 314 -8.20 18.26 7.01
C ALA A 314 -8.30 17.08 7.97
N ARG A 315 -9.21 16.12 7.71
CA ARG A 315 -9.35 14.95 8.57
C ARG A 315 -8.20 13.94 8.37
N ALA A 316 -7.68 13.81 7.16
CA ALA A 316 -6.49 13.01 6.93
C ALA A 316 -5.33 13.52 7.79
N GLN A 317 -5.09 14.83 7.80
CA GLN A 317 -4.05 15.46 8.60
C GLN A 317 -4.32 15.29 10.10
N GLN A 318 -5.58 15.37 10.52
CA GLN A 318 -5.98 15.16 11.91
C GLN A 318 -5.57 13.75 12.40
N VAL A 319 -5.82 12.73 11.59
CA VAL A 319 -5.44 11.35 11.92
C VAL A 319 -3.92 11.20 11.96
N GLU A 320 -3.22 11.73 10.98
CA GLU A 320 -1.76 11.68 10.94
C GLU A 320 -1.12 12.38 12.14
N ASN A 321 -1.66 13.55 12.51
CA ASN A 321 -1.20 14.30 13.70
C ASN A 321 -1.43 13.51 14.98
N ALA A 322 -2.58 12.81 15.09
CA ALA A 322 -2.88 11.97 16.25
C ALA A 322 -1.88 10.84 16.40
N VAL A 323 -1.53 10.18 15.30
CA VAL A 323 -0.51 9.11 15.30
C VAL A 323 0.85 9.66 15.75
N GLN A 324 1.27 10.81 15.22
CA GLN A 324 2.53 11.42 15.61
C GLN A 324 2.54 11.80 17.09
N LYS A 325 1.44 12.37 17.59
CA LYS A 325 1.31 12.72 19.00
C LYS A 325 1.47 11.50 19.92
N VAL A 326 0.90 10.37 19.56
CA VAL A 326 1.03 9.13 20.32
C VAL A 326 2.48 8.67 20.35
N LEU A 327 3.20 8.76 19.24
CA LEU A 327 4.63 8.44 19.18
C LEU A 327 5.45 9.39 20.05
N GLN A 328 5.12 10.68 20.06
CA GLN A 328 5.76 11.70 20.92
C GLN A 328 5.53 11.41 22.39
N GLN A 329 4.40 10.83 22.76
CA GLN A 329 4.09 10.41 24.14
C GLN A 329 4.91 9.18 24.56
N GLY A 330 5.68 8.58 23.66
CA GLY A 330 6.52 7.42 23.98
C GLY A 330 5.78 6.09 24.01
N LEU A 331 4.57 6.01 23.44
CA LEU A 331 3.81 4.75 23.41
C LEU A 331 4.23 3.88 22.23
N ARG A 332 4.44 2.60 22.47
CA ARG A 332 4.94 1.66 21.44
C ARG A 332 4.26 0.30 21.56
N THR A 333 3.82 -0.24 20.44
CA THR A 333 3.54 -1.69 20.35
C THR A 333 4.85 -2.45 20.24
N GLY A 334 4.81 -3.79 20.39
CA GLY A 334 6.01 -4.61 20.49
C GLY A 334 6.97 -4.51 19.33
N ASP A 335 6.46 -4.33 18.10
CA ASP A 335 7.26 -4.24 16.87
C ASP A 335 8.12 -2.97 16.79
N ILE A 336 7.70 -1.91 17.48
CA ILE A 336 8.41 -0.61 17.47
C ILE A 336 8.92 -0.23 18.87
N TYR A 337 8.86 -1.15 19.81
CA TYR A 337 9.31 -0.92 21.19
C TYR A 337 10.82 -0.69 21.25
N GLU A 338 11.23 0.28 22.06
CA GLU A 338 12.62 0.49 22.45
C GLU A 338 12.68 0.85 23.93
N GLU A 339 13.83 0.63 24.54
CA GLU A 339 14.06 0.95 25.95
C GLU A 339 13.81 2.46 26.19
N GLY A 340 13.13 2.77 27.29
CA GLY A 340 12.73 4.14 27.62
C GLY A 340 11.35 4.53 27.10
N THR A 341 10.69 3.67 26.34
CA THR A 341 9.32 3.88 25.90
C THR A 341 8.36 2.95 26.65
N LYS A 342 7.06 3.19 26.50
CA LYS A 342 6.02 2.40 27.16
C LYS A 342 5.43 1.39 26.18
N LEU A 343 5.54 0.10 26.50
CA LEU A 343 4.88 -0.96 25.73
C LEU A 343 3.39 -0.93 25.97
N VAL A 344 2.61 -0.90 24.86
CA VAL A 344 1.15 -0.93 24.89
C VAL A 344 0.63 -2.02 23.97
N SER A 345 -0.60 -2.46 24.24
CA SER A 345 -1.32 -3.41 23.40
C SER A 345 -1.93 -2.72 22.17
N CYS A 346 -2.50 -3.53 21.26
CA CYS A 346 -3.23 -3.04 20.10
C CYS A 346 -4.37 -2.11 20.52
N SER A 347 -5.21 -2.54 21.47
CA SER A 347 -6.33 -1.73 21.94
C SER A 347 -5.91 -0.49 22.71
N GLU A 348 -4.84 -0.57 23.51
CA GLU A 348 -4.30 0.59 24.20
C GLU A 348 -3.74 1.63 23.23
N MET A 349 -3.10 1.17 22.15
CA MET A 349 -2.64 2.09 21.10
C MET A 349 -3.83 2.77 20.42
N GLY A 350 -4.91 2.04 20.15
CA GLY A 350 -6.16 2.60 19.64
C GLY A 350 -6.76 3.64 20.57
N ASP A 351 -6.79 3.35 21.88
CA ASP A 351 -7.25 4.31 22.90
C ASP A 351 -6.44 5.61 22.85
N ALA A 352 -5.12 5.50 22.73
CA ALA A 352 -4.23 6.64 22.69
C ALA A 352 -4.46 7.53 21.45
N VAL A 353 -4.66 6.90 20.28
CA VAL A 353 -4.98 7.65 19.05
C VAL A 353 -6.31 8.37 19.18
N LEU A 354 -7.33 7.71 19.73
CA LEU A 354 -8.63 8.33 19.98
C LEU A 354 -8.51 9.56 20.89
N ALA A 355 -7.73 9.46 21.95
CA ALA A 355 -7.52 10.58 22.87
C ALA A 355 -6.76 11.74 22.21
N ALA A 356 -5.99 11.48 21.17
CA ALA A 356 -5.18 12.49 20.50
C ALA A 356 -5.88 13.18 19.31
N LEU A 357 -7.06 12.69 18.92
CA LEU A 357 -7.83 13.26 17.79
C LEU A 357 -8.41 14.65 18.09
#